data_34091b098d3b2925beb4e71b5dc76ea3
#
_entry.id   34091b098d3b2925beb4e71b5dc76ea3
#
_cell.length_a   1.000
_cell.length_b   1.000
_cell.length_c   1.000
_cell.angle_alpha   90.00
_cell.angle_beta   90.00
_cell.angle_gamma   90.00
#
_symmetry.space_group_name_H-M   'P 1'
#
loop_
_entity.id
_entity.type
_entity.pdbx_description
1 polymer ?
#
loop_
_entity_poly.entity_id
_entity_poly.type
_entity_poly.pdbx_seq_one_letter_code
_entity_poly.pdbx_strand_id
1 'polypeptide(L)' 'MSILRFTDGESFDTSGPIRKEERYDGWYVIGDGKLIPVKDAKEADELIEKLK' A
#
# COMPACT_ATOMS: atom_id res chain seq x y z
N MET A 1 -6.92 -14.22 3.82
CA MET A 1 -5.57 -13.77 3.44
C MET A 1 -5.67 -12.90 2.20
N SER A 2 -5.10 -11.72 2.28
CA SER A 2 -5.25 -10.73 1.21
C SER A 2 -3.90 -10.48 0.54
N ILE A 3 -3.70 -11.06 -0.62
CA ILE A 3 -2.48 -10.88 -1.40
C ILE A 3 -2.87 -10.49 -2.81
N LEU A 4 -2.34 -9.36 -3.27
CA LEU A 4 -2.53 -8.90 -4.63
C LEU A 4 -1.27 -9.23 -5.43
N ARG A 5 -1.47 -9.88 -6.57
CA ARG A 5 -0.37 -10.29 -7.43
C ARG A 5 -0.39 -9.53 -8.74
N PHE A 6 0.79 -9.17 -9.20
CA PHE A 6 0.96 -8.47 -10.45
C PHE A 6 1.61 -9.38 -11.47
N THR A 7 1.47 -9.04 -12.74
CA THR A 7 1.95 -9.87 -13.84
C THR A 7 3.46 -10.04 -13.85
N ASP A 8 4.19 -9.14 -13.19
CA ASP A 8 5.65 -9.21 -13.10
C ASP A 8 6.13 -10.09 -11.94
N GLY A 9 5.22 -10.77 -11.26
CA GLY A 9 5.56 -11.63 -10.14
C GLY A 9 5.55 -10.93 -8.79
N GLU A 10 5.34 -9.63 -8.76
CA GLU A 10 5.25 -8.90 -7.51
C GLU A 10 3.97 -9.24 -6.76
N SER A 11 4.05 -9.20 -5.45
CA SER A 11 2.86 -9.40 -4.63
C SER A 11 2.91 -8.48 -3.43
N PHE A 12 1.73 -8.07 -2.97
CA PHE A 12 1.59 -7.23 -1.78
C PHE A 12 0.73 -7.97 -0.78
N ASP A 13 1.22 -8.05 0.46
CA ASP A 13 0.42 -8.56 1.56
C ASP A 13 -0.41 -7.41 2.11
N THR A 14 -1.70 -7.42 1.82
CA THR A 14 -2.59 -6.34 2.24
C THR A 14 -3.25 -6.61 3.58
N SER A 15 -2.87 -7.68 4.26
CA SER A 15 -3.41 -7.94 5.59
C SER A 15 -2.72 -7.08 6.63
N GLY A 16 -3.32 -6.98 7.82
CA GLY A 16 -2.78 -6.22 8.93
C GLY A 16 -3.15 -4.76 8.90
N PRO A 17 -2.48 -3.95 9.72
CA PRO A 17 -2.85 -2.53 9.84
C PRO A 17 -2.45 -1.73 8.60
N ILE A 18 -3.11 -0.59 8.43
CA ILE A 18 -2.78 0.35 7.37
C ILE A 18 -1.36 0.87 7.60
N ARG A 19 -0.57 0.86 6.52
CA ARG A 19 0.81 1.32 6.57
C ARG A 19 1.26 1.76 5.18
N LYS A 20 2.38 2.49 5.10
CA LYS A 20 2.96 2.86 3.82
C LYS A 20 4.13 1.94 3.50
N GLU A 21 4.37 1.74 2.23
CA GLU A 21 5.48 0.92 1.77
C GLU A 21 6.08 1.52 0.51
N GLU A 22 7.41 1.61 0.47
CA GLU A 22 8.12 2.10 -0.69
C GLU A 22 8.50 0.94 -1.59
N ARG A 23 8.23 1.10 -2.88
CA ARG A 23 8.61 0.15 -3.92
C ARG A 23 9.45 0.87 -4.95
N TYR A 24 10.07 0.11 -5.85
CA TYR A 24 10.95 0.71 -6.86
C TYR A 24 10.21 1.67 -7.79
N ASP A 25 8.92 1.51 -7.94
CA ASP A 25 8.10 2.34 -8.83
C ASP A 25 7.29 3.40 -8.07
N GLY A 26 7.49 3.54 -6.78
CA GLY A 26 6.80 4.56 -6.01
C GLY A 26 6.35 4.10 -4.65
N TRP A 27 5.38 4.83 -4.09
CA TRP A 27 4.87 4.57 -2.76
C TRP A 27 3.46 3.99 -2.82
N TYR A 28 3.14 3.19 -1.82
CA TYR A 28 1.81 2.57 -1.70
C TYR A 28 1.35 2.61 -0.25
N VAL A 29 0.03 2.73 -0.08
CA VAL A 29 -0.61 2.53 1.23
C VAL A 29 -1.26 1.16 1.20
N ILE A 30 -0.86 0.30 2.13
CA ILE A 30 -1.25 -1.09 2.16
C ILE A 30 -1.84 -1.42 3.53
N GLY A 31 -2.85 -2.25 3.55
CA GLY A 31 -3.42 -2.74 4.80
C GLY A 31 -4.92 -2.82 4.74
N ASP A 32 -5.51 -3.54 5.70
CA ASP A 32 -6.95 -3.69 5.79
C ASP A 32 -7.58 -4.19 4.48
N GLY A 33 -6.84 -5.07 3.76
CA GLY A 33 -7.29 -5.61 2.49
C GLY A 33 -7.24 -4.64 1.33
N LYS A 34 -6.49 -3.53 1.47
CA LYS A 34 -6.44 -2.47 0.45
C LYS A 34 -5.02 -2.26 -0.05
N LEU A 35 -4.92 -1.86 -1.30
CA LEU A 35 -3.68 -1.44 -1.92
C LEU A 35 -3.97 -0.17 -2.71
N ILE A 36 -3.37 0.95 -2.30
CA ILE A 36 -3.64 2.26 -2.92
C ILE A 36 -2.32 2.88 -3.32
N PRO A 37 -2.08 3.12 -4.62
CA PRO A 37 -0.86 3.80 -5.05
C PRO A 37 -0.92 5.28 -4.67
N VAL A 38 0.22 5.81 -4.22
CA VAL A 38 0.33 7.22 -3.87
C VAL A 38 1.59 7.79 -4.52
N LYS A 39 1.68 9.10 -4.53
CA LYS A 39 2.73 9.81 -5.22
C LYS A 39 4.06 9.76 -4.46
N ASP A 40 3.99 9.91 -3.13
CA ASP A 40 5.17 9.94 -2.28
C ASP A 40 4.78 9.60 -0.85
N ALA A 41 5.79 9.61 0.03
CA ALA A 41 5.57 9.26 1.43
C ALA A 41 4.61 10.23 2.12
N LYS A 42 4.67 11.51 1.75
CA LYS A 42 3.80 12.51 2.34
C LYS A 42 2.34 12.23 2.01
N GLU A 43 2.07 11.92 0.76
CA GLU A 43 0.71 11.59 0.34
C GLU A 43 0.24 10.31 1.03
N ALA A 44 1.14 9.33 1.19
CA ALA A 44 0.81 8.12 1.91
C ALA A 44 0.41 8.41 3.35
N ASP A 45 1.17 9.27 4.03
CA ASP A 45 0.84 9.64 5.40
C ASP A 45 -0.51 10.32 5.49
N GLU A 46 -0.80 11.22 4.57
CA GLU A 46 -2.07 11.92 4.55
C GLU A 46 -3.23 10.94 4.35
N LEU A 47 -3.04 9.99 3.45
CA LEU A 47 -4.08 8.99 3.20
C LEU A 47 -4.28 8.10 4.42
N ILE A 48 -3.21 7.69 5.07
CA ILE A 48 -3.30 6.86 6.27
C ILE A 48 -4.10 7.58 7.34
N GLU A 49 -3.87 8.88 7.52
CA GLU A 49 -4.63 9.67 8.48
C GLU A 49 -6.13 9.65 8.17
N LYS A 50 -6.47 9.72 6.89
CA LYS A 50 -7.88 9.70 6.49
C LYS A 50 -8.53 8.34 6.72
N LEU A 51 -7.74 7.28 6.64
CA LEU A 51 -8.26 5.92 6.77
C LEU A 51 -8.31 5.41 8.20
N LYS A 52 -7.72 6.13 9.12
CA LYS A 52 -7.76 5.75 10.53
C LYS A 52 -9.13 5.92 11.15
#